data_8447d43a132cd93ab208d54662003e7b
#
_entry.id   8447d43a132cd93ab208d54662003e7b
#
_cell.length_a   1.000
_cell.length_b   1.000
_cell.length_c   1.000
_cell.angle_alpha   90.00
_cell.angle_beta   90.00
_cell.angle_gamma   90.00
#
_symmetry.space_group_name_H-M   'P 1'
#
loop_
_entity.id
_entity.type
_entity.pdbx_description
1 polymer ?
#
loop_
_entity_poly.entity_id
_entity_poly.type
_entity_poly.pdbx_seq_one_letter_code
_entity_poly.pdbx_strand_id
1 'polypeptide(L)'
;MSEIQLRFLGGTREVGRIAIAVKTEKTQVLLDYGAMLDREPGFPMHIPPKDVDAIILSHSHLDHSGAIPIFYIEGKKPLYTNRLTTELNQLLISDFIHLSSYYLPFEYLELKTMTNNSKHLEFDQPQKVGDITFTFKNAGHIPGSVQPLIETQGKRILFTGDFNLTDTRLLEGAKMNYGDLDAVIIESTYATEEHTERIKLEKDFVDACTDVAEKGGIVLVPAFGVGRSQELACILAAHHFEYTVSIDGMARAVSRVIMNYPQFLKDPRQFVDAMHSTEWVDGWRDRRKTARQPGVIISPAGMLKGGPAMFYIGKIGKKSNNAVYLVSYQIPGTPGKELLEKGICNIDGRMCKIKARVQHFDFSSHCGASELKESIKRLGGNPKVYVVHGAERNCEYFAKWAKDEMGLEATAPKVGDTFKV
;
A
#
# COMPACT_ATOMS: atom_id res chain seq x y z
N MET A 1 -18.67 -14.89 -30.29
CA MET A 1 -17.47 -14.23 -29.74
C MET A 1 -17.43 -14.65 -28.29
N SER A 2 -16.32 -15.20 -27.85
CA SER A 2 -16.11 -15.57 -26.44
C SER A 2 -16.12 -14.29 -25.59
N GLU A 3 -16.78 -14.37 -24.46
CA GLU A 3 -17.08 -13.19 -23.61
C GLU A 3 -16.14 -13.13 -22.41
N ILE A 4 -15.43 -12.00 -22.23
CA ILE A 4 -14.61 -11.74 -21.06
C ILE A 4 -15.49 -11.04 -20.03
N GLN A 5 -15.50 -11.53 -18.79
CA GLN A 5 -16.25 -10.96 -17.68
C GLN A 5 -15.30 -10.47 -16.59
N LEU A 6 -15.54 -9.26 -16.12
CA LEU A 6 -14.93 -8.67 -14.92
C LEU A 6 -15.97 -8.69 -13.80
N ARG A 7 -15.70 -9.41 -12.71
CA ARG A 7 -16.58 -9.44 -11.54
C ARG A 7 -15.87 -8.81 -10.35
N PHE A 8 -16.49 -7.83 -9.76
CA PHE A 8 -15.95 -7.04 -8.64
C PHE A 8 -16.40 -7.65 -7.31
N LEU A 9 -15.47 -8.22 -6.55
CA LEU A 9 -15.73 -8.96 -5.33
C LEU A 9 -15.46 -8.14 -4.06
N GLY A 10 -14.68 -7.05 -4.18
CA GLY A 10 -14.31 -6.16 -3.09
C GLY A 10 -13.48 -4.98 -3.57
N GLY A 11 -13.17 -4.03 -2.68
CA GLY A 11 -12.42 -2.81 -3.00
C GLY A 11 -13.19 -1.83 -3.87
N THR A 12 -14.52 -1.93 -3.90
CA THR A 12 -15.39 -1.07 -4.69
C THR A 12 -16.07 -0.05 -3.80
N ARG A 13 -15.88 1.26 -4.10
CA ARG A 13 -16.41 2.38 -3.30
C ARG A 13 -15.92 2.38 -1.84
N GLU A 14 -14.80 1.74 -1.61
CA GLU A 14 -14.12 1.65 -0.32
C GLU A 14 -12.61 1.50 -0.53
N VAL A 15 -11.81 1.86 0.47
CA VAL A 15 -10.39 1.52 0.56
C VAL A 15 -10.27 0.25 1.39
N GLY A 16 -9.73 -0.80 0.81
CA GLY A 16 -9.54 -2.10 1.46
C GLY A 16 -10.15 -3.28 0.69
N ARG A 17 -9.80 -4.48 1.08
CA ARG A 17 -10.27 -5.80 0.59
C ARG A 17 -10.49 -5.87 -0.93
N ILE A 18 -9.55 -5.36 -1.72
CA ILE A 18 -9.65 -5.40 -3.19
C ILE A 18 -9.64 -6.84 -3.70
N ALA A 19 -10.58 -7.16 -4.62
CA ALA A 19 -10.65 -8.46 -5.27
C ALA A 19 -11.48 -8.35 -6.54
N ILE A 20 -10.91 -8.80 -7.67
CA ILE A 20 -11.57 -8.76 -8.98
C ILE A 20 -11.33 -10.08 -9.70
N ALA A 21 -12.39 -10.73 -10.19
CA ALA A 21 -12.27 -11.91 -11.02
C ALA A 21 -12.31 -11.52 -12.50
N VAL A 22 -11.33 -12.00 -13.26
CA VAL A 22 -11.31 -11.95 -14.72
C VAL A 22 -11.61 -13.34 -15.23
N LYS A 23 -12.71 -13.49 -15.95
CA LYS A 23 -13.22 -14.78 -16.41
C LYS A 23 -13.39 -14.80 -17.93
N THR A 24 -12.85 -15.84 -18.55
CA THR A 24 -13.15 -16.26 -19.93
C THR A 24 -14.04 -17.49 -19.89
N GLU A 25 -14.35 -18.08 -21.04
CA GLU A 25 -15.07 -19.38 -21.09
C GLU A 25 -14.26 -20.53 -20.46
N LYS A 26 -12.92 -20.44 -20.45
CA LYS A 26 -12.01 -21.54 -20.10
C LYS A 26 -11.23 -21.28 -18.81
N THR A 27 -11.02 -20.02 -18.43
CA THR A 27 -10.08 -19.65 -17.38
C THR A 27 -10.66 -18.56 -16.51
N GLN A 28 -10.47 -18.66 -15.20
CA GLN A 28 -10.81 -17.60 -14.25
C GLN A 28 -9.64 -17.31 -13.33
N VAL A 29 -9.12 -16.07 -13.37
CA VAL A 29 -8.06 -15.60 -12.49
C VAL A 29 -8.58 -14.52 -11.54
N LEU A 30 -7.99 -14.43 -10.37
CA LEU A 30 -8.23 -13.33 -9.44
C LEU A 30 -7.09 -12.31 -9.52
N LEU A 31 -7.45 -11.03 -9.55
CA LEU A 31 -6.57 -9.90 -9.33
C LEU A 31 -6.75 -9.46 -7.89
N ASP A 32 -5.74 -9.69 -7.07
CA ASP A 32 -5.72 -9.50 -5.63
C ASP A 32 -6.84 -10.26 -4.88
N TYR A 33 -6.72 -10.39 -3.57
CA TYR A 33 -7.76 -10.83 -2.67
C TYR A 33 -7.40 -10.38 -1.25
N GLY A 34 -7.76 -9.15 -0.93
CA GLY A 34 -7.32 -8.44 0.25
C GLY A 34 -8.21 -8.63 1.46
N ALA A 35 -7.79 -8.06 2.58
CA ALA A 35 -8.57 -7.98 3.81
C ALA A 35 -8.67 -6.53 4.29
N MET A 36 -9.83 -6.12 4.77
CA MET A 36 -10.01 -4.84 5.45
C MET A 36 -9.66 -5.01 6.93
N LEU A 37 -8.75 -4.16 7.41
CA LEU A 37 -8.24 -4.24 8.78
C LEU A 37 -9.03 -3.33 9.71
N ASP A 38 -10.23 -3.78 10.08
CA ASP A 38 -11.02 -3.17 11.14
C ASP A 38 -11.00 -4.00 12.43
N ARG A 39 -11.85 -3.66 13.41
CA ARG A 39 -12.01 -4.45 14.64
C ARG A 39 -12.31 -5.91 14.31
N GLU A 40 -13.24 -6.12 13.37
CA GLU A 40 -13.51 -7.42 12.75
C GLU A 40 -13.01 -7.36 11.30
N PRO A 41 -12.09 -8.23 10.89
CA PRO A 41 -11.56 -8.21 9.53
C PRO A 41 -12.65 -8.44 8.49
N GLY A 42 -12.74 -7.54 7.51
CA GLY A 42 -13.64 -7.67 6.37
C GLY A 42 -12.96 -8.39 5.22
N PHE A 43 -13.66 -9.34 4.59
CA PHE A 43 -13.17 -10.10 3.43
C PHE A 43 -13.98 -9.74 2.17
N PRO A 44 -13.42 -9.98 0.96
CA PRO A 44 -14.18 -9.85 -0.28
C PRO A 44 -15.37 -10.81 -0.34
N MET A 45 -16.28 -10.57 -1.29
CA MET A 45 -17.34 -11.52 -1.59
C MET A 45 -16.71 -12.89 -1.91
N HIS A 46 -17.26 -13.93 -1.30
CA HIS A 46 -16.76 -15.28 -1.46
C HIS A 46 -16.83 -15.77 -2.91
N ILE A 47 -15.75 -16.39 -3.34
CA ILE A 47 -15.66 -17.16 -4.58
C ILE A 47 -15.09 -18.55 -4.25
N PRO A 48 -15.71 -19.65 -4.68
CA PRO A 48 -15.21 -20.98 -4.39
C PRO A 48 -13.79 -21.17 -4.92
N PRO A 49 -12.82 -21.66 -4.14
CA PRO A 49 -11.46 -21.90 -4.63
C PRO A 49 -11.39 -22.77 -5.88
N LYS A 50 -12.28 -23.75 -6.03
CA LYS A 50 -12.35 -24.62 -7.22
C LYS A 50 -12.60 -23.86 -8.54
N ASP A 51 -13.25 -22.71 -8.46
CA ASP A 51 -13.63 -21.90 -9.62
C ASP A 51 -12.52 -20.92 -10.03
N VAL A 52 -11.37 -20.93 -9.33
CA VAL A 52 -10.21 -20.05 -9.57
C VAL A 52 -9.04 -20.89 -10.07
N ASP A 53 -8.47 -20.54 -11.22
CA ASP A 53 -7.31 -21.23 -11.80
C ASP A 53 -5.98 -20.67 -11.27
N ALA A 54 -5.93 -19.36 -11.03
CA ALA A 54 -4.74 -18.68 -10.50
C ALA A 54 -5.10 -17.36 -9.80
N ILE A 55 -4.17 -16.90 -8.97
CA ILE A 55 -4.23 -15.57 -8.34
C ILE A 55 -3.06 -14.75 -8.85
N ILE A 56 -3.30 -13.50 -9.22
CA ILE A 56 -2.30 -12.52 -9.65
C ILE A 56 -2.31 -11.41 -8.60
N LEU A 57 -1.19 -11.24 -7.90
CA LEU A 57 -1.08 -10.28 -6.81
C LEU A 57 -0.27 -9.05 -7.23
N SER A 58 -0.88 -7.89 -7.09
CA SER A 58 -0.27 -6.61 -7.43
C SER A 58 0.84 -6.20 -6.46
N HIS A 59 0.61 -6.30 -5.15
CA HIS A 59 1.60 -5.94 -4.13
C HIS A 59 1.24 -6.51 -2.74
N SER A 60 2.11 -6.25 -1.75
CA SER A 60 2.06 -6.95 -0.46
C SER A 60 1.13 -6.33 0.60
N HIS A 61 0.52 -5.16 0.40
CA HIS A 61 -0.38 -4.61 1.40
C HIS A 61 -1.56 -5.55 1.69
N LEU A 62 -2.01 -5.58 2.94
CA LEU A 62 -3.01 -6.56 3.39
C LEU A 62 -4.38 -6.36 2.76
N ASP A 63 -4.72 -5.16 2.36
CA ASP A 63 -5.95 -4.84 1.62
C ASP A 63 -5.95 -5.35 0.16
N HIS A 64 -4.81 -5.88 -0.31
CA HIS A 64 -4.63 -6.58 -1.59
C HIS A 64 -4.31 -8.06 -1.40
N SER A 65 -3.63 -8.46 -0.34
CA SER A 65 -3.10 -9.81 -0.15
C SER A 65 -3.68 -10.58 1.04
N GLY A 66 -4.27 -9.88 2.02
CA GLY A 66 -4.51 -10.41 3.35
C GLY A 66 -5.50 -11.57 3.44
N ALA A 67 -6.33 -11.81 2.42
CA ALA A 67 -7.28 -12.92 2.39
C ALA A 67 -6.88 -14.03 1.41
N ILE A 68 -5.77 -13.89 0.68
CA ILE A 68 -5.29 -14.92 -0.28
C ILE A 68 -5.08 -16.30 0.39
N PRO A 69 -4.59 -16.41 1.64
CA PRO A 69 -4.42 -17.73 2.26
C PRO A 69 -5.68 -18.60 2.29
N ILE A 70 -6.89 -18.03 2.22
CA ILE A 70 -8.17 -18.76 2.15
C ILE A 70 -8.18 -19.80 1.01
N PHE A 71 -7.52 -19.51 -0.11
CA PHE A 71 -7.46 -20.41 -1.28
C PHE A 71 -6.55 -21.61 -1.09
N TYR A 72 -5.85 -21.71 0.05
CA TYR A 72 -4.89 -22.78 0.35
C TYR A 72 -5.35 -23.74 1.45
N ILE A 73 -6.57 -23.60 1.93
CA ILE A 73 -7.20 -24.54 2.88
C ILE A 73 -7.32 -25.93 2.25
N GLU A 74 -7.77 -26.01 1.01
CA GLU A 74 -8.00 -27.28 0.30
C GLU A 74 -7.23 -27.39 -1.03
N GLY A 75 -6.30 -26.47 -1.30
CA GLY A 75 -5.73 -26.38 -2.64
C GLY A 75 -4.30 -25.88 -2.72
N LYS A 76 -3.76 -26.03 -3.93
CA LYS A 76 -2.43 -25.54 -4.31
C LYS A 76 -2.57 -24.68 -5.57
N LYS A 77 -3.25 -23.54 -5.44
CA LYS A 77 -3.40 -22.59 -6.55
C LYS A 77 -2.07 -21.88 -6.83
N PRO A 78 -1.67 -21.65 -8.07
CA PRO A 78 -0.54 -20.80 -8.37
C PRO A 78 -0.86 -19.36 -7.99
N LEU A 79 0.03 -18.74 -7.20
CA LEU A 79 0.03 -17.31 -6.91
C LEU A 79 1.15 -16.66 -7.74
N TYR A 80 0.78 -15.82 -8.68
CA TYR A 80 1.73 -15.08 -9.49
C TYR A 80 2.00 -13.70 -8.90
N THR A 81 3.25 -13.44 -8.57
CA THR A 81 3.74 -12.15 -8.07
C THR A 81 5.27 -12.12 -8.25
N ASN A 82 5.98 -11.15 -7.66
CA ASN A 82 7.44 -11.22 -7.60
C ASN A 82 7.93 -11.77 -6.25
N ARG A 83 9.21 -12.08 -6.18
CA ARG A 83 9.80 -12.70 -4.99
C ARG A 83 9.78 -11.79 -3.78
N LEU A 84 10.07 -10.49 -3.97
CA LEU A 84 10.01 -9.51 -2.90
C LEU A 84 8.61 -9.44 -2.28
N THR A 85 7.57 -9.32 -3.11
CA THR A 85 6.17 -9.32 -2.65
C THR A 85 5.82 -10.56 -1.85
N THR A 86 6.30 -11.75 -2.26
CA THR A 86 6.08 -13.01 -1.50
C THR A 86 6.71 -12.95 -0.11
N GLU A 87 7.96 -12.47 0.02
CA GLU A 87 8.65 -12.39 1.31
C GLU A 87 8.01 -11.32 2.21
N LEU A 88 7.61 -10.19 1.64
CA LEU A 88 6.87 -9.15 2.38
C LEU A 88 5.51 -9.66 2.87
N ASN A 89 4.78 -10.40 2.04
CA ASN A 89 3.51 -11.03 2.44
C ASN A 89 3.68 -12.00 3.60
N GLN A 90 4.75 -12.80 3.59
CA GLN A 90 5.02 -13.71 4.70
C GLN A 90 5.16 -12.94 6.02
N LEU A 91 5.81 -11.78 6.03
CA LEU A 91 5.92 -10.92 7.21
C LEU A 91 4.57 -10.32 7.59
N LEU A 92 3.87 -9.69 6.64
CA LEU A 92 2.65 -8.94 6.91
C LEU A 92 1.49 -9.84 7.33
N ILE A 93 1.29 -10.97 6.63
CA ILE A 93 0.20 -11.91 6.94
C ILE A 93 0.51 -12.68 8.24
N SER A 94 1.79 -13.01 8.52
CA SER A 94 2.17 -13.58 9.82
C SER A 94 1.83 -12.64 10.98
N ASP A 95 2.11 -11.35 10.82
CA ASP A 95 1.78 -10.33 11.82
C ASP A 95 0.26 -10.17 11.97
N PHE A 96 -0.46 -10.18 10.85
CA PHE A 96 -1.92 -10.13 10.83
C PHE A 96 -2.54 -11.32 11.57
N ILE A 97 -2.07 -12.55 11.32
CA ILE A 97 -2.53 -13.76 12.05
C ILE A 97 -2.22 -13.61 13.55
N HIS A 98 -1.02 -13.16 13.90
CA HIS A 98 -0.57 -13.03 15.28
C HIS A 98 -1.34 -11.97 16.08
N LEU A 99 -1.62 -10.83 15.45
CA LEU A 99 -2.26 -9.68 16.09
C LEU A 99 -3.79 -9.73 16.05
N SER A 100 -4.38 -10.57 15.20
CA SER A 100 -5.84 -10.68 15.11
C SER A 100 -6.41 -11.27 16.39
N SER A 101 -7.30 -10.49 17.03
CA SER A 101 -8.09 -10.96 18.17
C SER A 101 -9.39 -11.67 17.76
N TYR A 102 -9.66 -11.71 16.45
CA TYR A 102 -10.83 -12.34 15.85
C TYR A 102 -10.43 -13.59 15.08
N TYR A 103 -11.40 -14.48 14.90
CA TYR A 103 -11.23 -15.67 14.06
C TYR A 103 -10.91 -15.27 12.62
N LEU A 104 -9.79 -15.77 12.11
CA LEU A 104 -9.44 -15.73 10.71
C LEU A 104 -9.77 -17.07 10.08
N PRO A 105 -10.28 -17.11 8.83
CA PRO A 105 -10.61 -18.37 8.15
C PRO A 105 -9.36 -19.13 7.63
N PHE A 106 -8.16 -18.79 8.08
CA PHE A 106 -6.89 -19.40 7.72
C PHE A 106 -5.86 -19.22 8.85
N GLU A 107 -4.80 -20.01 8.82
CA GLU A 107 -3.73 -20.03 9.80
C GLU A 107 -2.34 -19.97 9.12
N TYR A 108 -1.27 -20.17 9.89
CA TYR A 108 0.11 -20.20 9.37
C TYR A 108 0.35 -21.31 8.32
N LEU A 109 -0.41 -22.39 8.37
CA LEU A 109 -0.29 -23.50 7.43
C LEU A 109 -0.69 -23.07 6.01
N GLU A 110 -1.80 -22.34 5.89
CA GLU A 110 -2.29 -21.81 4.62
C GLU A 110 -1.35 -20.74 4.08
N LEU A 111 -0.83 -19.85 4.92
CA LEU A 111 0.19 -18.88 4.54
C LEU A 111 1.45 -19.58 4.02
N LYS A 112 1.95 -20.61 4.70
CA LYS A 112 3.10 -21.39 4.24
C LYS A 112 2.83 -22.09 2.90
N THR A 113 1.63 -22.64 2.75
CA THR A 113 1.20 -23.30 1.51
C THR A 113 1.12 -22.29 0.36
N MET A 114 0.57 -21.10 0.60
CA MET A 114 0.54 -19.98 -0.33
C MET A 114 1.97 -19.60 -0.79
N THR A 115 2.87 -19.37 0.16
CA THR A 115 4.26 -19.02 -0.12
C THR A 115 4.96 -20.07 -0.99
N ASN A 116 4.76 -21.36 -0.70
CA ASN A 116 5.36 -22.47 -1.46
C ASN A 116 4.77 -22.64 -2.87
N ASN A 117 3.58 -22.12 -3.13
CA ASN A 117 2.93 -22.15 -4.45
C ASN A 117 3.08 -20.84 -5.23
N SER A 118 3.82 -19.86 -4.69
CA SER A 118 4.12 -18.61 -5.36
C SER A 118 5.04 -18.84 -6.58
N LYS A 119 4.65 -18.22 -7.70
CA LYS A 119 5.39 -18.20 -8.96
C LYS A 119 5.94 -16.80 -9.16
N HIS A 120 7.25 -16.68 -9.22
CA HIS A 120 7.91 -15.38 -9.25
C HIS A 120 8.17 -14.94 -10.68
N LEU A 121 7.73 -13.75 -11.01
CA LEU A 121 7.91 -13.13 -12.32
C LEU A 121 8.66 -11.81 -12.15
N GLU A 122 9.52 -11.53 -13.14
CA GLU A 122 10.14 -10.23 -13.30
C GLU A 122 9.26 -9.30 -14.14
N PHE A 123 9.58 -8.01 -14.16
CA PHE A 123 8.91 -7.06 -15.04
C PHE A 123 9.08 -7.46 -16.51
N ASP A 124 8.08 -7.12 -17.32
CA ASP A 124 8.07 -7.32 -18.77
C ASP A 124 8.14 -8.77 -19.27
N GLN A 125 8.01 -9.75 -18.36
CA GLN A 125 7.94 -11.16 -18.72
C GLN A 125 6.49 -11.63 -18.83
N PRO A 126 6.03 -12.03 -20.05
CA PRO A 126 4.68 -12.56 -20.22
C PRO A 126 4.55 -13.94 -19.59
N GLN A 127 3.44 -14.14 -18.87
CA GLN A 127 3.06 -15.41 -18.27
C GLN A 127 1.66 -15.81 -18.74
N LYS A 128 1.43 -17.11 -18.96
CA LYS A 128 0.16 -17.65 -19.42
C LYS A 128 -0.49 -18.56 -18.39
N VAL A 129 -1.81 -18.37 -18.22
CA VAL A 129 -2.70 -19.25 -17.46
C VAL A 129 -3.93 -19.52 -18.31
N GLY A 130 -4.10 -20.77 -18.75
CA GLY A 130 -5.17 -21.12 -19.70
C GLY A 130 -5.11 -20.30 -20.99
N ASP A 131 -6.13 -19.51 -21.27
CA ASP A 131 -6.22 -18.59 -22.41
C ASP A 131 -5.93 -17.10 -22.04
N ILE A 132 -5.53 -16.85 -20.80
CA ILE A 132 -5.14 -15.52 -20.29
C ILE A 132 -3.61 -15.43 -20.28
N THR A 133 -3.06 -14.39 -20.92
CA THR A 133 -1.66 -13.97 -20.79
C THR A 133 -1.61 -12.69 -19.99
N PHE A 134 -0.61 -12.52 -19.15
CA PHE A 134 -0.40 -11.27 -18.42
C PHE A 134 1.08 -10.93 -18.26
N THR A 135 1.37 -9.64 -18.09
CA THR A 135 2.72 -9.10 -17.95
C THR A 135 2.73 -8.11 -16.80
N PHE A 136 3.75 -8.15 -15.95
CA PHE A 136 3.91 -7.19 -14.85
C PHE A 136 4.64 -5.94 -15.31
N LYS A 137 4.08 -4.78 -14.99
CA LYS A 137 4.71 -3.46 -15.16
C LYS A 137 4.91 -2.81 -13.80
N ASN A 138 5.88 -1.91 -13.68
CA ASN A 138 6.12 -1.19 -12.43
C ASN A 138 4.92 -0.30 -12.06
N ALA A 139 4.47 -0.39 -10.81
CA ALA A 139 3.39 0.45 -10.29
C ALA A 139 3.89 1.70 -9.52
N GLY A 140 5.14 1.73 -9.06
CA GLY A 140 5.71 2.88 -8.35
C GLY A 140 5.15 3.15 -6.95
N HIS A 141 4.35 2.22 -6.40
CA HIS A 141 3.65 2.39 -5.12
C HIS A 141 4.51 1.98 -3.91
N ILE A 142 4.91 0.73 -3.84
CA ILE A 142 5.86 0.18 -2.87
C ILE A 142 6.87 -0.74 -3.57
N PRO A 143 8.02 -1.07 -2.95
CA PRO A 143 8.97 -2.00 -3.56
C PRO A 143 8.30 -3.32 -3.95
N GLY A 144 8.43 -3.69 -5.22
CA GLY A 144 7.82 -4.89 -5.78
C GLY A 144 6.37 -4.74 -6.24
N SER A 145 5.73 -3.56 -6.13
CA SER A 145 4.38 -3.35 -6.66
C SER A 145 4.33 -3.41 -8.18
N VAL A 146 3.28 -4.06 -8.70
CA VAL A 146 3.09 -4.28 -10.14
C VAL A 146 1.72 -3.87 -10.63
N GLN A 147 1.65 -3.49 -11.91
CA GLN A 147 0.42 -3.32 -12.68
C GLN A 147 0.31 -4.51 -13.64
N PRO A 148 -0.60 -5.48 -13.42
CA PRO A 148 -0.86 -6.55 -14.37
C PRO A 148 -1.53 -6.04 -15.64
N LEU A 149 -0.87 -6.17 -16.77
CA LEU A 149 -1.46 -6.01 -18.09
C LEU A 149 -1.91 -7.37 -18.59
N ILE A 150 -3.21 -7.55 -18.78
CA ILE A 150 -3.85 -8.81 -19.14
C ILE A 150 -4.21 -8.77 -20.62
N GLU A 151 -3.91 -9.87 -21.32
CA GLU A 151 -4.19 -10.06 -22.74
C GLU A 151 -4.90 -11.39 -22.93
N THR A 152 -6.11 -11.34 -23.47
CA THR A 152 -6.92 -12.54 -23.76
C THR A 152 -7.92 -12.24 -24.84
N GLN A 153 -8.15 -13.19 -25.75
CA GLN A 153 -9.15 -13.12 -26.81
C GLN A 153 -9.07 -11.83 -27.67
N GLY A 154 -7.85 -11.31 -27.88
CA GLY A 154 -7.61 -10.08 -28.62
C GLY A 154 -7.92 -8.79 -27.84
N LYS A 155 -8.27 -8.89 -26.56
CA LYS A 155 -8.53 -7.76 -25.66
C LYS A 155 -7.36 -7.52 -24.71
N ARG A 156 -7.18 -6.25 -24.33
CA ARG A 156 -6.13 -5.80 -23.40
C ARG A 156 -6.74 -5.04 -22.23
N ILE A 157 -6.49 -5.54 -21.01
CA ILE A 157 -7.07 -5.03 -19.76
C ILE A 157 -5.92 -4.67 -18.82
N LEU A 158 -5.89 -3.43 -18.36
CA LEU A 158 -4.93 -2.99 -17.34
C LEU A 158 -5.58 -3.03 -15.95
N PHE A 159 -4.92 -3.65 -14.98
CA PHE A 159 -5.21 -3.46 -13.57
C PHE A 159 -4.07 -2.63 -12.95
N THR A 160 -4.37 -1.42 -12.49
CA THR A 160 -3.33 -0.56 -11.94
C THR A 160 -2.79 -1.04 -10.60
N GLY A 161 -3.57 -1.85 -9.84
CA GLY A 161 -3.36 -1.95 -8.41
C GLY A 161 -3.30 -0.54 -7.82
N ASP A 162 -2.56 -0.37 -6.74
CA ASP A 162 -2.16 0.94 -6.24
C ASP A 162 -0.92 1.42 -7.00
N PHE A 163 -0.91 2.68 -7.43
CA PHE A 163 0.17 3.19 -8.26
C PHE A 163 0.51 4.65 -8.00
N ASN A 164 1.72 5.04 -8.40
CA ASN A 164 2.19 6.42 -8.32
C ASN A 164 2.97 6.78 -9.59
N LEU A 165 2.70 7.95 -10.18
CA LEU A 165 3.41 8.46 -11.36
C LEU A 165 4.68 9.22 -11.00
N THR A 166 4.73 9.78 -9.79
CA THR A 166 5.85 10.60 -9.32
C THR A 166 6.96 9.73 -8.77
N ASP A 167 8.19 9.99 -9.21
CA ASP A 167 9.39 9.40 -8.61
C ASP A 167 9.51 9.78 -7.13
N THR A 168 9.87 8.79 -6.31
CA THR A 168 10.21 9.00 -4.90
C THR A 168 11.72 8.81 -4.68
N ARG A 169 12.19 8.89 -3.43
CA ARG A 169 13.58 8.52 -3.13
C ARG A 169 13.79 7.02 -3.26
N LEU A 170 12.76 6.24 -2.98
CA LEU A 170 12.80 4.79 -2.96
C LEU A 170 12.52 4.16 -4.32
N LEU A 171 11.59 4.73 -5.12
CA LEU A 171 11.02 4.10 -6.31
C LEU A 171 10.95 5.04 -7.52
N GLU A 172 11.07 4.45 -8.71
CA GLU A 172 10.64 5.10 -9.94
C GLU A 172 9.11 5.06 -10.04
N GLY A 173 8.51 6.14 -10.54
CA GLY A 173 7.10 6.21 -10.82
C GLY A 173 6.65 5.25 -11.94
N ALA A 174 5.37 4.90 -11.95
CA ALA A 174 4.76 4.09 -13.01
C ALA A 174 4.76 4.83 -14.36
N LYS A 175 4.89 4.07 -15.44
CA LYS A 175 4.79 4.60 -16.80
C LYS A 175 3.48 4.12 -17.41
N MET A 176 2.58 5.06 -17.76
CA MET A 176 1.24 4.74 -18.30
C MET A 176 1.24 4.69 -19.84
N ASN A 177 2.25 4.06 -20.44
CA ASN A 177 2.44 3.96 -21.90
C ASN A 177 2.10 2.55 -22.40
N TYR A 178 0.87 2.11 -22.20
CA TYR A 178 0.44 0.73 -22.55
C TYR A 178 -0.07 0.59 -23.98
N GLY A 179 -0.19 1.68 -24.77
CA GLY A 179 -0.87 1.68 -26.05
C GLY A 179 -2.39 1.51 -25.89
N ASP A 180 -3.05 0.97 -26.92
CA ASP A 180 -4.50 0.82 -26.91
C ASP A 180 -4.95 -0.25 -25.92
N LEU A 181 -5.93 0.10 -25.08
CA LEU A 181 -6.56 -0.76 -24.12
C LEU A 181 -8.06 -0.88 -24.39
N ASP A 182 -8.66 -2.02 -24.05
CA ASP A 182 -10.10 -2.24 -24.08
C ASP A 182 -10.75 -1.93 -22.73
N ALA A 183 -10.02 -2.14 -21.62
CA ALA A 183 -10.48 -1.78 -20.29
C ALA A 183 -9.31 -1.39 -19.37
N VAL A 184 -9.61 -0.56 -18.39
CA VAL A 184 -8.72 -0.24 -17.26
C VAL A 184 -9.50 -0.35 -15.95
N ILE A 185 -8.90 -1.01 -14.97
CA ILE A 185 -9.36 -1.07 -13.59
C ILE A 185 -8.37 -0.22 -12.80
N ILE A 186 -8.83 0.90 -12.26
CA ILE A 186 -7.97 1.95 -11.70
C ILE A 186 -8.37 2.34 -10.29
N GLU A 187 -7.37 2.54 -9.42
CA GLU A 187 -7.57 3.09 -8.08
C GLU A 187 -8.06 4.54 -8.09
N SER A 188 -8.60 4.99 -6.97
CA SER A 188 -9.10 6.37 -6.81
C SER A 188 -8.95 6.91 -5.38
N THR A 189 -7.93 6.44 -4.66
CA THR A 189 -7.69 6.77 -3.25
C THR A 189 -7.71 8.28 -3.01
N TYR A 190 -7.05 9.06 -3.85
CA TYR A 190 -6.98 10.51 -3.77
C TYR A 190 -7.61 11.25 -4.98
N ALA A 191 -8.67 10.68 -5.56
CA ALA A 191 -9.28 11.26 -6.78
C ALA A 191 -9.85 12.68 -6.61
N THR A 192 -10.07 13.14 -5.37
CA THR A 192 -10.57 14.50 -5.06
C THR A 192 -9.54 15.36 -4.30
N GLU A 193 -8.30 14.88 -4.14
CA GLU A 193 -7.27 15.56 -3.37
C GLU A 193 -5.98 15.68 -4.19
N GLU A 194 -5.27 16.79 -4.04
CA GLU A 194 -3.96 17.00 -4.66
C GLU A 194 -2.84 16.81 -3.63
N HIS A 195 -1.71 16.30 -4.07
CA HIS A 195 -0.51 16.23 -3.24
C HIS A 195 0.32 17.50 -3.32
N THR A 196 0.98 17.83 -2.22
CA THR A 196 2.00 18.88 -2.21
C THR A 196 3.18 18.45 -3.09
N GLU A 197 3.77 19.40 -3.81
CA GLU A 197 4.96 19.17 -4.62
C GLU A 197 6.05 18.48 -3.78
N ARG A 198 6.59 17.37 -4.31
CA ARG A 198 7.41 16.41 -3.56
C ARG A 198 8.68 17.03 -2.95
N ILE A 199 9.41 17.82 -3.73
CA ILE A 199 10.68 18.43 -3.28
C ILE A 199 10.43 19.40 -2.13
N LYS A 200 9.37 20.21 -2.23
CA LYS A 200 8.94 21.11 -1.19
C LYS A 200 8.52 20.35 0.08
N LEU A 201 7.73 19.30 -0.08
CA LEU A 201 7.25 18.48 1.04
C LEU A 201 8.41 17.83 1.80
N GLU A 202 9.42 17.30 1.10
CA GLU A 202 10.63 16.72 1.71
C GLU A 202 11.37 17.78 2.53
N LYS A 203 11.59 18.96 1.95
CA LYS A 203 12.27 20.07 2.64
C LYS A 203 11.49 20.50 3.88
N ASP A 204 10.20 20.76 3.76
CA ASP A 204 9.35 21.22 4.87
C ASP A 204 9.35 20.18 6.02
N PHE A 205 9.34 18.88 5.69
CA PHE A 205 9.42 17.80 6.68
C PHE A 205 10.76 17.76 7.40
N VAL A 206 11.87 17.83 6.65
CA VAL A 206 13.22 17.79 7.22
C VAL A 206 13.47 19.02 8.09
N ASP A 207 13.11 20.21 7.62
CA ASP A 207 13.21 21.46 8.39
C ASP A 207 12.41 21.36 9.71
N ALA A 208 11.18 20.79 9.64
CA ALA A 208 10.37 20.59 10.84
C ALA A 208 10.97 19.57 11.82
N CYS A 209 11.61 18.50 11.32
CA CYS A 209 12.32 17.53 12.15
C CYS A 209 13.56 18.17 12.81
N THR A 210 14.31 18.97 12.07
CA THR A 210 15.50 19.68 12.54
C THR A 210 15.15 20.67 13.66
N ASP A 211 14.11 21.49 13.46
CA ASP A 211 13.62 22.45 14.47
C ASP A 211 13.30 21.79 15.83
N VAL A 212 12.76 20.56 15.80
CA VAL A 212 12.46 19.79 17.02
C VAL A 212 13.73 19.22 17.64
N ALA A 213 14.59 18.60 16.81
CA ALA A 213 15.79 17.91 17.29
C ALA A 213 16.83 18.89 17.86
N GLU A 214 17.02 20.06 17.24
CA GLU A 214 17.89 21.16 17.75
C GLU A 214 17.50 21.62 19.14
N LYS A 215 16.22 21.63 19.46
CA LYS A 215 15.69 21.99 20.79
C LYS A 215 15.69 20.80 21.77
N GLY A 216 16.44 19.74 21.46
CA GLY A 216 16.52 18.53 22.28
C GLY A 216 15.22 17.71 22.30
N GLY A 217 14.32 17.94 21.35
CA GLY A 217 13.08 17.21 21.22
C GLY A 217 13.19 15.93 20.38
N ILE A 218 12.11 15.15 20.38
CA ILE A 218 11.97 13.90 19.66
C ILE A 218 10.78 14.00 18.73
N VAL A 219 10.96 13.61 17.47
CA VAL A 219 9.90 13.48 16.48
C VAL A 219 9.51 12.02 16.37
N LEU A 220 8.26 11.69 16.69
CA LEU A 220 7.68 10.39 16.33
C LEU A 220 7.03 10.51 14.95
N VAL A 221 7.38 9.59 14.06
CA VAL A 221 6.79 9.46 12.74
C VAL A 221 6.11 8.09 12.63
N PRO A 222 4.81 7.99 12.95
CA PRO A 222 4.03 6.79 12.70
C PRO A 222 3.93 6.55 11.20
N ALA A 223 4.44 5.41 10.71
CA ALA A 223 4.50 5.11 9.29
C ALA A 223 4.14 3.65 9.00
N PHE A 224 3.68 3.35 7.78
CA PHE A 224 3.53 1.96 7.35
C PHE A 224 4.87 1.23 7.32
N GLY A 225 4.85 -0.04 7.67
CA GLY A 225 6.07 -0.87 7.75
C GLY A 225 6.73 -1.08 6.39
N VAL A 226 5.93 -1.14 5.30
CA VAL A 226 6.41 -1.32 3.93
C VAL A 226 6.31 -0.01 3.16
N GLY A 227 7.38 0.36 2.48
CA GLY A 227 7.49 1.52 1.60
C GLY A 227 7.68 2.82 2.37
N ARG A 228 6.70 3.27 3.14
CA ARG A 228 6.71 4.59 3.79
C ARG A 228 7.86 4.77 4.79
N SER A 229 8.10 3.79 5.66
CA SER A 229 9.18 3.87 6.64
C SER A 229 10.56 3.97 5.98
N GLN A 230 10.76 3.24 4.90
CA GLN A 230 12.00 3.24 4.13
C GLN A 230 12.19 4.55 3.37
N GLU A 231 11.14 5.06 2.75
CA GLU A 231 11.14 6.33 2.05
C GLU A 231 11.55 7.49 2.96
N LEU A 232 10.98 7.57 4.16
CA LEU A 232 11.31 8.62 5.13
C LEU A 232 12.78 8.57 5.59
N ALA A 233 13.32 7.37 5.79
CA ALA A 233 14.73 7.22 6.11
C ALA A 233 15.62 7.69 4.94
N CYS A 234 15.25 7.37 3.68
CA CYS A 234 15.96 7.86 2.50
C CYS A 234 15.86 9.39 2.36
N ILE A 235 14.70 9.99 2.67
CA ILE A 235 14.52 11.46 2.65
C ILE A 235 15.47 12.12 3.67
N LEU A 236 15.45 11.67 4.92
CA LEU A 236 16.30 12.25 5.98
C LEU A 236 17.79 12.11 5.62
N ALA A 237 18.21 10.96 5.09
CA ALA A 237 19.59 10.75 4.65
C ALA A 237 19.97 11.63 3.45
N ALA A 238 19.10 11.76 2.43
CA ALA A 238 19.33 12.58 1.25
C ALA A 238 19.44 14.07 1.53
N HIS A 239 18.77 14.54 2.59
CA HIS A 239 18.84 15.92 3.08
C HIS A 239 19.89 16.12 4.19
N HIS A 240 20.77 15.13 4.41
CA HIS A 240 21.85 15.21 5.40
C HIS A 240 21.38 15.57 6.81
N PHE A 241 20.26 14.95 7.26
CA PHE A 241 19.74 15.19 8.61
C PHE A 241 20.77 14.75 9.66
N GLU A 242 21.24 15.68 10.48
CA GLU A 242 22.41 15.51 11.35
C GLU A 242 22.11 14.79 12.68
N TYR A 243 20.82 14.60 13.02
CA TYR A 243 20.41 13.96 14.26
C TYR A 243 20.10 12.46 14.05
N THR A 244 19.97 11.75 15.17
CA THR A 244 19.66 10.33 15.15
C THR A 244 18.32 10.05 14.45
N VAL A 245 18.35 9.15 13.48
CA VAL A 245 17.17 8.54 12.88
C VAL A 245 17.08 7.11 13.36
N SER A 246 15.97 6.73 13.99
CA SER A 246 15.76 5.38 14.51
C SER A 246 14.58 4.70 13.79
N ILE A 247 14.72 3.42 13.45
CA ILE A 247 13.67 2.59 12.86
C ILE A 247 13.31 1.43 13.77
N ASP A 248 12.01 1.21 14.01
CA ASP A 248 11.51 0.18 14.94
C ASP A 248 10.46 -0.75 14.32
N GLY A 249 10.21 -1.85 14.99
CA GLY A 249 9.15 -2.80 14.68
C GLY A 249 9.31 -3.48 13.32
N MET A 250 8.17 -3.73 12.67
CA MET A 250 8.11 -4.41 11.37
C MET A 250 8.91 -3.67 10.28
N ALA A 251 9.01 -2.35 10.33
CA ALA A 251 9.78 -1.58 9.35
C ALA A 251 11.24 -2.06 9.26
N ARG A 252 11.85 -2.51 10.37
CA ARG A 252 13.19 -3.11 10.39
C ARG A 252 13.24 -4.41 9.58
N ALA A 253 12.31 -5.35 9.85
CA ALA A 253 12.28 -6.64 9.15
C ALA A 253 12.04 -6.44 7.65
N VAL A 254 11.14 -5.54 7.29
CA VAL A 254 10.86 -5.12 5.90
C VAL A 254 12.10 -4.54 5.25
N SER A 255 12.82 -3.62 5.90
CA SER A 255 14.05 -3.04 5.35
C SER A 255 15.12 -4.09 5.07
N ARG A 256 15.28 -5.09 5.96
CA ARG A 256 16.21 -6.22 5.72
C ARG A 256 15.82 -7.05 4.49
N VAL A 257 14.53 -7.30 4.31
CA VAL A 257 14.05 -8.01 3.12
C VAL A 257 14.32 -7.20 1.87
N ILE A 258 13.96 -5.91 1.84
CA ILE A 258 14.14 -5.04 0.67
C ILE A 258 15.61 -4.93 0.25
N MET A 259 16.57 -4.91 1.19
CA MET A 259 18.02 -4.88 0.89
C MET A 259 18.49 -6.06 0.02
N ASN A 260 17.77 -7.18 0.02
CA ASN A 260 18.10 -8.35 -0.82
C ASN A 260 17.55 -8.23 -2.26
N TYR A 261 16.77 -7.18 -2.57
CA TYR A 261 16.06 -7.00 -3.84
C TYR A 261 16.32 -5.63 -4.46
N PRO A 262 17.59 -5.30 -4.77
CA PRO A 262 17.99 -3.99 -5.30
C PRO A 262 17.29 -3.61 -6.61
N GLN A 263 16.88 -4.60 -7.42
CA GLN A 263 16.20 -4.39 -8.71
C GLN A 263 14.82 -3.72 -8.60
N PHE A 264 14.23 -3.67 -7.41
CA PHE A 264 12.95 -2.98 -7.16
C PHE A 264 13.11 -1.58 -6.57
N LEU A 265 14.34 -1.07 -6.52
CA LEU A 265 14.67 0.25 -5.98
C LEU A 265 15.18 1.18 -7.07
N LYS A 266 14.86 2.47 -6.97
CA LYS A 266 15.37 3.50 -7.87
C LYS A 266 16.87 3.70 -7.72
N ASP A 267 17.35 3.82 -6.48
CA ASP A 267 18.76 3.90 -6.12
C ASP A 267 19.07 2.96 -4.96
N PRO A 268 19.52 1.72 -5.26
CA PRO A 268 19.85 0.75 -4.23
C PRO A 268 20.98 1.19 -3.29
N ARG A 269 21.94 1.98 -3.77
CA ARG A 269 23.07 2.46 -2.96
C ARG A 269 22.58 3.49 -1.95
N GLN A 270 21.81 4.47 -2.40
CA GLN A 270 21.21 5.47 -1.52
C GLN A 270 20.35 4.80 -0.44
N PHE A 271 19.58 3.77 -0.79
CA PHE A 271 18.79 3.02 0.20
C PHE A 271 19.67 2.32 1.24
N VAL A 272 20.73 1.61 0.80
CA VAL A 272 21.66 0.91 1.72
C VAL A 272 22.35 1.91 2.65
N ASP A 273 22.82 3.04 2.12
CA ASP A 273 23.47 4.08 2.91
C ASP A 273 22.51 4.70 3.94
N ALA A 274 21.26 4.96 3.55
CA ALA A 274 20.21 5.42 4.46
C ALA A 274 19.93 4.40 5.59
N MET A 275 19.90 3.11 5.27
CA MET A 275 19.69 2.06 6.27
C MET A 275 20.89 1.90 7.21
N HIS A 276 22.12 2.08 6.72
CA HIS A 276 23.33 2.04 7.55
C HIS A 276 23.45 3.26 8.48
N SER A 277 22.96 4.41 8.07
CA SER A 277 22.94 5.63 8.92
C SER A 277 21.83 5.62 9.96
N THR A 278 20.90 4.67 9.89
CA THR A 278 19.73 4.58 10.79
C THR A 278 20.02 3.66 11.97
N GLU A 279 19.64 4.06 13.19
CA GLU A 279 19.67 3.18 14.37
C GLU A 279 18.51 2.17 14.32
N TRP A 280 18.83 0.89 14.42
CA TRP A 280 17.87 -0.21 14.39
C TRP A 280 17.47 -0.60 15.81
N VAL A 281 16.25 -0.24 16.21
CA VAL A 281 15.76 -0.47 17.57
C VAL A 281 15.41 -1.94 17.78
N ASP A 282 16.05 -2.60 18.74
CA ASP A 282 15.82 -4.02 19.05
C ASP A 282 15.33 -4.24 20.47
N GLY A 283 14.03 -4.53 20.58
CA GLY A 283 13.40 -4.84 21.86
C GLY A 283 13.20 -3.67 22.81
N TRP A 284 12.70 -3.97 23.99
CA TRP A 284 12.23 -3.00 24.97
C TRP A 284 13.32 -2.12 25.58
N ARG A 285 14.55 -2.64 25.70
CA ARG A 285 15.67 -1.86 26.24
C ARG A 285 16.01 -0.69 25.31
N ASP A 286 16.13 -0.99 24.03
CA ASP A 286 16.47 0.03 23.02
C ASP A 286 15.32 1.01 22.83
N ARG A 287 14.06 0.55 22.79
CA ARG A 287 12.89 1.43 22.75
C ARG A 287 12.91 2.48 23.87
N ARG A 288 13.23 2.04 25.12
CA ARG A 288 13.33 2.94 26.26
C ARG A 288 14.49 3.94 26.15
N LYS A 289 15.61 3.54 25.53
CA LYS A 289 16.74 4.41 25.23
C LYS A 289 16.35 5.42 24.17
N THR A 290 15.87 4.96 23.02
CA THR A 290 15.45 5.77 21.86
C THR A 290 14.39 6.81 22.25
N ALA A 291 13.41 6.48 23.09
CA ALA A 291 12.39 7.41 23.60
C ALA A 291 12.95 8.56 24.49
N ARG A 292 14.27 8.68 24.66
CA ARG A 292 14.95 9.72 25.45
C ARG A 292 16.00 10.48 24.65
N GLN A 293 16.32 10.05 23.43
CA GLN A 293 17.34 10.64 22.57
C GLN A 293 16.68 11.62 21.59
N PRO A 294 17.19 12.85 21.46
CA PRO A 294 16.75 13.78 20.41
C PRO A 294 16.94 13.17 19.02
N GLY A 295 15.99 13.41 18.13
CA GLY A 295 16.04 12.91 16.77
C GLY A 295 14.68 12.44 16.25
N VAL A 296 14.66 11.57 15.25
CA VAL A 296 13.46 11.06 14.58
C VAL A 296 13.29 9.57 14.86
N ILE A 297 12.09 9.16 15.22
CA ILE A 297 11.70 7.74 15.43
C ILE A 297 10.66 7.39 14.38
N ILE A 298 11.01 6.54 13.41
CA ILE A 298 10.12 5.98 12.41
C ILE A 298 9.59 4.64 12.92
N SER A 299 8.27 4.54 13.12
CA SER A 299 7.69 3.37 13.79
C SER A 299 6.30 3.00 13.26
N PRO A 300 6.00 1.73 12.95
CA PRO A 300 4.64 1.26 12.74
C PRO A 300 3.79 1.33 14.04
N ALA A 301 2.45 1.50 13.97
CA ALA A 301 1.62 1.59 12.78
C ALA A 301 1.28 3.05 12.43
N GLY A 302 1.18 3.32 11.12
CA GLY A 302 0.98 4.68 10.59
C GLY A 302 -0.32 5.38 11.00
N MET A 303 -1.38 4.62 11.33
CA MET A 303 -2.66 5.15 11.81
C MET A 303 -2.83 5.05 13.33
N LEU A 304 -1.76 4.74 14.08
CA LEU A 304 -1.78 4.55 15.54
C LEU A 304 -2.77 3.47 16.03
N LYS A 305 -3.11 2.49 15.20
CA LYS A 305 -3.97 1.35 15.58
C LYS A 305 -3.22 0.28 16.44
N GLY A 306 -1.93 0.46 16.72
CA GLY A 306 -1.12 -0.50 17.48
C GLY A 306 0.37 -0.32 17.25
N GLY A 307 1.13 -1.39 17.49
CA GLY A 307 2.57 -1.42 17.25
C GLY A 307 3.41 -0.56 18.19
N PRO A 308 4.74 -0.45 17.94
CA PRO A 308 5.66 0.29 18.79
C PRO A 308 5.35 1.81 18.85
N ALA A 309 4.70 2.37 17.84
CA ALA A 309 4.30 3.78 17.82
C ALA A 309 3.44 4.15 19.05
N MET A 310 2.60 3.21 19.54
CA MET A 310 1.78 3.45 20.75
C MET A 310 2.62 3.59 22.02
N PHE A 311 3.70 2.84 22.13
CA PHE A 311 4.66 3.01 23.24
C PHE A 311 5.32 4.39 23.16
N TYR A 312 5.77 4.80 21.98
CA TYR A 312 6.45 6.08 21.81
C TYR A 312 5.51 7.26 22.06
N ILE A 313 4.30 7.27 21.53
CA ILE A 313 3.37 8.40 21.76
C ILE A 313 3.02 8.55 23.24
N GLY A 314 2.93 7.43 23.99
CA GLY A 314 2.74 7.44 25.44
C GLY A 314 3.88 8.10 26.22
N LYS A 315 5.10 8.09 25.67
CA LYS A 315 6.30 8.67 26.29
C LYS A 315 6.55 10.11 25.84
N ILE A 316 6.54 10.35 24.53
CA ILE A 316 6.94 11.62 23.94
C ILE A 316 5.77 12.61 23.80
N GLY A 317 4.55 12.14 23.66
CA GLY A 317 3.36 12.97 23.48
C GLY A 317 3.03 13.91 24.64
N LYS A 318 3.63 13.69 25.83
CA LYS A 318 3.41 14.49 27.04
C LYS A 318 4.26 15.77 27.09
N LYS A 319 5.24 15.93 26.22
CA LYS A 319 6.19 17.06 26.23
C LYS A 319 5.98 17.95 25.00
N SER A 320 5.87 19.25 25.20
CA SER A 320 5.62 20.24 24.16
C SER A 320 6.82 20.52 23.24
N ASN A 321 8.05 20.15 23.67
CA ASN A 321 9.23 20.23 22.80
C ASN A 321 9.38 19.04 21.84
N ASN A 322 8.50 18.03 21.93
CA ASN A 322 8.44 16.91 21.02
C ASN A 322 7.41 17.13 19.91
N ALA A 323 7.44 16.25 18.90
CA ALA A 323 6.45 16.26 17.83
C ALA A 323 5.96 14.84 17.45
N VAL A 324 4.77 14.76 16.85
CA VAL A 324 4.22 13.59 16.19
C VAL A 324 3.83 14.00 14.76
N TYR A 325 4.51 13.47 13.76
CA TYR A 325 4.27 13.78 12.36
C TYR A 325 3.62 12.59 11.67
N LEU A 326 2.34 12.75 11.32
CA LEU A 326 1.60 11.76 10.55
C LEU A 326 1.96 11.93 9.07
N VAL A 327 2.25 10.84 8.37
CA VAL A 327 2.87 10.87 7.04
C VAL A 327 2.12 10.07 5.98
N SER A 328 0.96 9.54 6.35
CA SER A 328 0.14 8.71 5.48
C SER A 328 -1.32 9.11 5.61
N TYR A 329 -2.14 8.67 4.67
CA TYR A 329 -3.58 8.82 4.75
C TYR A 329 -4.12 8.35 6.11
N GLN A 330 -5.02 9.14 6.69
CA GLN A 330 -5.65 8.84 7.97
C GLN A 330 -7.13 8.53 7.74
N ILE A 331 -7.50 7.26 7.81
CA ILE A 331 -8.90 6.83 7.64
C ILE A 331 -9.75 7.43 8.76
N PRO A 332 -10.95 7.98 8.46
CA PRO A 332 -11.90 8.46 9.48
C PRO A 332 -12.17 7.40 10.54
N GLY A 333 -12.22 7.82 11.82
CA GLY A 333 -12.41 6.91 12.95
C GLY A 333 -11.15 6.21 13.47
N THR A 334 -9.98 6.41 12.83
CA THR A 334 -8.71 5.87 13.35
C THR A 334 -8.10 6.78 14.41
N PRO A 335 -7.29 6.23 15.35
CA PRO A 335 -6.61 7.02 16.37
C PRO A 335 -5.70 8.12 15.80
N GLY A 336 -5.06 7.87 14.64
CA GLY A 336 -4.25 8.88 13.96
C GLY A 336 -5.08 10.06 13.45
N LYS A 337 -6.29 9.80 12.92
CA LYS A 337 -7.24 10.84 12.49
C LYS A 337 -7.74 11.65 13.68
N GLU A 338 -8.10 10.99 14.79
CA GLU A 338 -8.51 11.68 16.03
C GLU A 338 -7.39 12.54 16.62
N LEU A 339 -6.14 12.04 16.57
CA LEU A 339 -4.98 12.82 17.00
C LEU A 339 -4.83 14.10 16.17
N LEU A 340 -4.99 13.98 14.85
CA LEU A 340 -4.84 15.11 13.92
C LEU A 340 -5.94 16.18 14.13
N GLU A 341 -7.19 15.74 14.33
CA GLU A 341 -8.34 16.62 14.42
C GLU A 341 -8.57 17.20 15.82
N LYS A 342 -8.32 16.38 16.85
CA LYS A 342 -8.69 16.70 18.24
C LYS A 342 -7.50 16.87 19.18
N GLY A 343 -6.29 16.48 18.75
CA GLY A 343 -5.09 16.48 19.59
C GLY A 343 -5.14 15.47 20.74
N ILE A 344 -5.92 14.40 20.61
CA ILE A 344 -6.09 13.35 21.62
C ILE A 344 -5.72 11.98 21.07
N CYS A 345 -5.24 11.12 21.94
CA CYS A 345 -4.91 9.73 21.59
C CYS A 345 -5.28 8.80 22.74
N ASN A 346 -5.79 7.61 22.44
CA ASN A 346 -6.01 6.56 23.43
C ASN A 346 -4.66 5.90 23.76
N ILE A 347 -4.20 6.06 25.00
CA ILE A 347 -2.95 5.47 25.50
C ILE A 347 -3.33 4.56 26.67
N ASP A 348 -3.07 3.26 26.52
CA ASP A 348 -3.38 2.22 27.52
C ASP A 348 -4.84 2.28 28.03
N GLY A 349 -5.81 2.47 27.11
CA GLY A 349 -7.23 2.53 27.41
C GLY A 349 -7.73 3.89 27.93
N ARG A 350 -6.87 4.90 28.02
CA ARG A 350 -7.24 6.24 28.49
C ARG A 350 -7.06 7.29 27.39
N MET A 351 -8.07 8.10 27.17
CA MET A 351 -7.98 9.26 26.27
C MET A 351 -7.08 10.33 26.89
N CYS A 352 -5.98 10.62 26.25
CA CYS A 352 -4.96 11.57 26.71
C CYS A 352 -4.81 12.71 25.70
N LYS A 353 -4.73 13.95 26.21
CA LYS A 353 -4.37 15.10 25.40
C LYS A 353 -2.87 15.05 25.10
N ILE A 354 -2.52 15.15 23.83
CA ILE A 354 -1.13 15.18 23.37
C ILE A 354 -0.64 16.64 23.42
N LYS A 355 0.50 16.86 24.11
CA LYS A 355 1.15 18.18 24.22
C LYS A 355 2.20 18.40 23.15
N ALA A 356 2.74 17.32 22.58
CA ALA A 356 3.67 17.37 21.46
C ALA A 356 2.99 18.03 20.25
N ARG A 357 3.78 18.72 19.41
CA ARG A 357 3.29 19.33 18.17
C ARG A 357 2.80 18.22 17.23
N VAL A 358 1.58 18.31 16.70
CA VAL A 358 1.02 17.35 15.75
C VAL A 358 0.92 18.04 14.40
N GLN A 359 1.49 17.40 13.35
CA GLN A 359 1.42 17.87 11.96
C GLN A 359 1.19 16.68 11.02
N HIS A 360 0.67 16.98 9.83
CA HIS A 360 0.52 16.04 8.74
C HIS A 360 1.41 16.45 7.57
N PHE A 361 2.21 15.50 7.07
CA PHE A 361 3.01 15.61 5.86
C PHE A 361 2.58 14.49 4.92
N ASP A 362 1.89 14.82 3.86
CA ASP A 362 1.31 13.81 2.98
C ASP A 362 2.35 13.22 2.01
N PHE A 363 3.12 12.26 2.53
CA PHE A 363 4.04 11.47 1.70
C PHE A 363 3.32 10.30 1.03
N SER A 364 2.18 10.54 0.40
CA SER A 364 1.47 9.48 -0.31
C SER A 364 2.35 8.78 -1.36
N SER A 365 2.11 7.51 -1.61
CA SER A 365 2.60 6.73 -2.75
C SER A 365 1.47 6.30 -3.68
N HIS A 366 0.34 7.00 -3.62
CA HIS A 366 -0.74 6.95 -4.60
C HIS A 366 -0.72 8.22 -5.45
N CYS A 367 -1.33 8.16 -6.60
CA CYS A 367 -1.54 9.34 -7.44
C CYS A 367 -2.54 10.32 -6.80
N GLY A 368 -2.26 11.62 -6.89
CA GLY A 368 -3.23 12.68 -6.62
C GLY A 368 -4.25 12.84 -7.75
N ALA A 369 -5.23 13.73 -7.56
CA ALA A 369 -6.33 13.92 -8.50
C ALA A 369 -5.84 14.29 -9.92
N SER A 370 -4.88 15.18 -10.05
CA SER A 370 -4.31 15.58 -11.35
C SER A 370 -3.54 14.42 -12.00
N GLU A 371 -2.78 13.64 -11.23
CA GLU A 371 -2.01 12.50 -11.74
C GLU A 371 -2.93 11.36 -12.18
N LEU A 372 -4.01 11.07 -11.44
CA LEU A 372 -5.03 10.10 -11.84
C LEU A 372 -5.67 10.47 -13.17
N LYS A 373 -6.02 11.76 -13.35
CA LYS A 373 -6.56 12.28 -14.61
C LYS A 373 -5.54 12.18 -15.74
N GLU A 374 -4.29 12.53 -15.48
CA GLU A 374 -3.21 12.42 -16.44
C GLU A 374 -2.93 10.96 -16.84
N SER A 375 -3.05 10.01 -15.92
CA SER A 375 -2.88 8.60 -16.21
C SER A 375 -3.90 8.10 -17.25
N ILE A 376 -5.17 8.47 -17.11
CA ILE A 376 -6.21 8.14 -18.10
C ILE A 376 -5.93 8.78 -19.47
N LYS A 377 -5.48 10.04 -19.49
CA LYS A 377 -5.15 10.74 -20.76
C LYS A 377 -4.00 10.09 -21.53
N ARG A 378 -3.09 9.40 -20.85
CA ARG A 378 -1.95 8.70 -21.47
C ARG A 378 -2.32 7.32 -22.05
N LEU A 379 -3.47 6.78 -21.70
CA LEU A 379 -3.92 5.49 -22.24
C LEU A 379 -4.41 5.65 -23.68
N GLY A 380 -4.02 4.71 -24.54
CA GLY A 380 -4.50 4.64 -25.91
C GLY A 380 -5.85 3.90 -25.99
N GLY A 381 -6.49 4.00 -27.15
CA GLY A 381 -7.82 3.42 -27.41
C GLY A 381 -8.94 4.22 -26.72
N ASN A 382 -10.08 3.58 -26.55
CA ASN A 382 -11.21 4.09 -25.78
C ASN A 382 -11.57 3.05 -24.69
N PRO A 383 -10.75 2.86 -23.68
CA PRO A 383 -10.98 1.81 -22.69
C PRO A 383 -12.24 2.06 -21.87
N LYS A 384 -12.94 0.98 -21.52
CA LYS A 384 -13.90 1.01 -20.42
C LYS A 384 -13.15 1.24 -19.10
N VAL A 385 -13.58 2.23 -18.32
CA VAL A 385 -12.90 2.61 -17.07
C VAL A 385 -13.69 2.11 -15.87
N TYR A 386 -13.09 1.23 -15.08
CA TYR A 386 -13.67 0.73 -13.82
C TYR A 386 -12.90 1.32 -12.64
N VAL A 387 -13.56 2.22 -11.91
CA VAL A 387 -12.94 2.97 -10.81
C VAL A 387 -13.18 2.23 -9.50
N VAL A 388 -12.08 1.85 -8.84
CA VAL A 388 -12.07 1.06 -7.60
C VAL A 388 -11.15 1.69 -6.55
N HIS A 389 -11.00 1.04 -5.39
CA HIS A 389 -10.04 1.37 -4.34
C HIS A 389 -10.03 2.86 -3.98
N GLY A 390 -11.14 3.33 -3.46
CA GLY A 390 -11.34 4.71 -3.00
C GLY A 390 -12.67 4.83 -2.27
N ALA A 391 -12.80 5.86 -1.44
CA ALA A 391 -14.09 6.19 -0.84
C ALA A 391 -15.17 6.36 -1.93
N GLU A 392 -16.42 6.05 -1.63
CA GLU A 392 -17.52 6.11 -2.61
C GLU A 392 -17.53 7.42 -3.40
N ARG A 393 -17.37 8.55 -2.71
CA ARG A 393 -17.27 9.88 -3.33
C ARG A 393 -16.14 9.97 -4.35
N ASN A 394 -14.96 9.40 -4.05
CA ASN A 394 -13.80 9.45 -4.92
C ASN A 394 -14.01 8.59 -6.17
N CYS A 395 -14.53 7.36 -5.99
CA CYS A 395 -14.84 6.49 -7.10
C CYS A 395 -15.88 7.11 -8.05
N GLU A 396 -16.99 7.65 -7.52
CA GLU A 396 -18.05 8.26 -8.31
C GLU A 396 -17.59 9.54 -9.01
N TYR A 397 -16.83 10.39 -8.31
CA TYR A 397 -16.26 11.59 -8.88
C TYR A 397 -15.36 11.29 -10.09
N PHE A 398 -14.44 10.34 -9.93
CA PHE A 398 -13.47 10.02 -10.96
C PHE A 398 -14.11 9.30 -12.16
N ALA A 399 -15.05 8.39 -11.93
CA ALA A 399 -15.83 7.78 -13.01
C ALA A 399 -16.66 8.82 -13.77
N LYS A 400 -17.29 9.76 -13.06
CA LYS A 400 -18.04 10.86 -13.69
C LYS A 400 -17.12 11.74 -14.53
N TRP A 401 -15.94 12.13 -13.99
CA TRP A 401 -14.96 12.92 -14.74
C TRP A 401 -14.51 12.20 -16.02
N ALA A 402 -14.17 10.91 -15.95
CA ALA A 402 -13.75 10.13 -17.12
C ALA A 402 -14.86 10.06 -18.19
N LYS A 403 -16.12 10.01 -17.79
CA LYS A 403 -17.27 10.04 -18.69
C LYS A 403 -17.50 11.41 -19.31
N ASP A 404 -17.57 12.45 -18.47
CA ASP A 404 -18.01 13.77 -18.90
C ASP A 404 -16.89 14.53 -19.67
N GLU A 405 -15.63 14.41 -19.25
CA GLU A 405 -14.51 15.15 -19.82
C GLU A 405 -13.72 14.36 -20.88
N MET A 406 -13.70 13.01 -20.77
CA MET A 406 -12.94 12.17 -21.70
C MET A 406 -13.84 11.41 -22.68
N GLY A 407 -15.18 11.43 -22.50
CA GLY A 407 -16.12 10.68 -23.33
C GLY A 407 -16.01 9.16 -23.21
N LEU A 408 -15.37 8.66 -22.18
CA LEU A 408 -15.15 7.22 -21.97
C LEU A 408 -16.36 6.55 -21.30
N GLU A 409 -16.56 5.25 -21.56
CA GLU A 409 -17.47 4.42 -20.77
C GLU A 409 -16.83 4.18 -19.39
N ALA A 410 -17.29 4.89 -18.37
CA ALA A 410 -16.70 4.83 -17.04
C ALA A 410 -17.73 4.50 -15.96
N THR A 411 -17.35 3.66 -15.00
CA THR A 411 -18.23 3.17 -13.94
C THR A 411 -17.45 3.03 -12.62
N ALA A 412 -18.10 3.37 -11.49
CA ALA A 412 -17.70 2.99 -10.15
C ALA A 412 -18.51 1.75 -9.73
N PRO A 413 -17.96 0.52 -9.87
CA PRO A 413 -18.67 -0.70 -9.58
C PRO A 413 -19.12 -0.80 -8.12
N LYS A 414 -20.11 -1.68 -7.87
CA LYS A 414 -20.48 -2.16 -6.53
C LYS A 414 -20.00 -3.59 -6.35
N VAL A 415 -19.88 -4.04 -5.11
CA VAL A 415 -19.59 -5.45 -4.81
C VAL A 415 -20.66 -6.34 -5.45
N GLY A 416 -20.21 -7.33 -6.21
CA GLY A 416 -21.06 -8.28 -6.95
C GLY A 416 -21.32 -7.92 -8.41
N ASP A 417 -21.07 -6.66 -8.81
CA ASP A 417 -21.27 -6.25 -10.20
C ASP A 417 -20.38 -7.07 -11.16
N THR A 418 -20.92 -7.33 -12.34
CA THR A 418 -20.23 -8.04 -13.42
C THR A 418 -20.40 -7.29 -14.72
N PHE A 419 -19.29 -7.05 -15.42
CA PHE A 419 -19.25 -6.34 -16.69
C PHE A 419 -18.59 -7.19 -17.78
N LYS A 420 -18.96 -6.93 -19.03
CA LYS A 420 -18.36 -7.54 -20.22
C LYS A 420 -17.37 -6.56 -20.86
N VAL A 421 -16.21 -7.07 -21.26
CA VAL A 421 -15.17 -6.32 -21.97
C VAL A 421 -15.25 -6.57 -23.47
#